data_d15f5b0d5b6ce549bec27541220a24fe
#
_entry.id   d15f5b0d5b6ce549bec27541220a24fe
#
_cell.length_a   1.000
_cell.length_b   1.000
_cell.length_c   1.000
_cell.angle_alpha   90.00
_cell.angle_beta   90.00
_cell.angle_gamma   90.00
#
_symmetry.space_group_name_H-M   'P 1'
#
loop_
_entity.id
_entity.type
_entity.pdbx_description
1 polymer ?
#
loop_
_entity_poly.entity_id
_entity_poly.type
_entity_poly.pdbx_seq_one_letter_code
_entity_poly.pdbx_strand_id
1 'polypeptide(L)'
;MELHVWGAPDKLAIIDADCLATIWYMALIVPTEKFQVITSSNTDISKSGKLPTLRLENNEQYDGFLDIIRYLSEQGYDLDKSLNKEQKALNHGLLLYIQDKFQIITDYTLFLNKSNYESYTRSIFKNYLPFPMQYNTPLHFRSIAKKNCERIGLTIEDKTEIEQEMLKNVPTVSKVQQLKHEYMIEDKLVLKNSVSNMKCLNYYQNLIETIIKMQKELGNDTKINIFGDQITSCDLILLAHLYIQTHQS
;
A
#
# COMPACT_ATOMS: atom_id res chain seq x y z
N MET A 1 4.84 -4.11 25.09
CA MET A 1 4.32 -4.56 23.77
C MET A 1 5.34 -4.19 22.71
N GLU A 2 5.59 -5.06 21.74
CA GLU A 2 6.54 -4.84 20.63
C GLU A 2 5.78 -4.77 19.30
N LEU A 3 5.87 -3.64 18.60
CA LEU A 3 5.29 -3.47 17.28
C LEU A 3 6.37 -3.65 16.21
N HIS A 4 6.30 -4.76 15.48
CA HIS A 4 7.21 -5.04 14.37
C HIS A 4 6.65 -4.48 13.06
N VAL A 5 7.48 -3.72 12.35
CA VAL A 5 7.12 -3.01 11.11
C VAL A 5 8.22 -3.13 10.06
N TRP A 6 7.89 -2.79 8.81
CA TRP A 6 8.87 -2.71 7.73
C TRP A 6 9.92 -1.63 7.98
N GLY A 7 11.19 -1.98 7.84
CA GLY A 7 12.30 -1.07 8.00
C GLY A 7 13.63 -1.76 8.25
N ALA A 8 14.66 -0.97 8.46
CA ALA A 8 15.96 -1.40 8.97
C ALA A 8 16.16 -0.78 10.36
N PRO A 9 17.16 -1.20 11.15
CA PRO A 9 17.41 -0.61 12.46
C PRO A 9 17.38 0.93 12.40
N ASP A 10 16.51 1.53 13.19
CA ASP A 10 16.28 2.98 13.31
C ASP A 10 15.77 3.70 12.04
N LYS A 11 15.32 2.94 11.02
CA LYS A 11 14.77 3.49 9.78
C LYS A 11 13.47 2.78 9.39
N LEU A 12 12.37 3.52 9.38
CA LEU A 12 11.08 3.03 8.91
C LEU A 12 11.05 2.98 7.38
N ALA A 13 10.52 1.89 6.82
CA ALA A 13 10.24 1.80 5.39
C ALA A 13 8.82 2.30 5.10
N ILE A 14 8.70 3.30 4.23
CA ILE A 14 7.42 3.90 3.84
C ILE A 14 6.88 3.17 2.61
N ILE A 15 6.50 1.91 2.79
CA ILE A 15 6.00 1.02 1.71
C ILE A 15 4.71 0.31 2.04
N ASP A 16 4.27 0.39 3.30
CA ASP A 16 3.11 -0.35 3.80
C ASP A 16 2.21 0.55 4.64
N ALA A 17 0.95 0.68 4.22
CA ALA A 17 -0.01 1.57 4.86
C ALA A 17 -0.46 1.06 6.23
N ASP A 18 -0.60 -0.25 6.40
CA ASP A 18 -0.98 -0.85 7.68
C ASP A 18 0.09 -0.58 8.74
N CYS A 19 1.38 -0.67 8.38
CA CYS A 19 2.48 -0.33 9.29
C CYS A 19 2.43 1.14 9.74
N LEU A 20 2.27 2.07 8.80
CA LEU A 20 2.19 3.49 9.13
C LEU A 20 0.98 3.83 9.98
N ALA A 21 -0.20 3.35 9.59
CA ALA A 21 -1.45 3.59 10.31
C ALA A 21 -1.36 3.03 11.73
N THR A 22 -0.77 1.84 11.91
CA THR A 22 -0.60 1.22 13.24
C THR A 22 0.33 2.05 14.13
N ILE A 23 1.46 2.51 13.59
CA ILE A 23 2.39 3.37 14.34
C ILE A 23 1.68 4.66 14.79
N TRP A 24 0.97 5.33 13.89
CA TRP A 24 0.26 6.57 14.22
C TRP A 24 -0.88 6.33 15.21
N TYR A 25 -1.64 5.23 15.04
CA TYR A 25 -2.69 4.86 15.97
C TYR A 25 -2.12 4.66 17.39
N MET A 26 -1.07 3.86 17.53
CA MET A 26 -0.44 3.60 18.83
C MET A 26 0.17 4.87 19.43
N ALA A 27 0.84 5.69 18.63
CA ALA A 27 1.43 6.95 19.09
C ALA A 27 0.39 7.95 19.64
N LEU A 28 -0.85 7.92 19.12
CA LEU A 28 -1.92 8.82 19.56
C LEU A 28 -2.59 8.38 20.87
N ILE A 29 -2.68 7.09 21.15
CA ILE A 29 -3.53 6.60 22.26
C ILE A 29 -2.82 5.71 23.27
N VAL A 30 -1.69 5.09 22.92
CA VAL A 30 -0.94 4.23 23.83
C VAL A 30 0.21 5.03 24.45
N PRO A 31 0.39 5.02 25.78
CA PRO A 31 1.56 5.65 26.40
C PRO A 31 2.87 5.12 25.85
N THR A 32 3.84 5.99 25.56
CA THR A 32 5.11 5.64 24.91
C THR A 32 5.94 4.61 25.69
N GLU A 33 5.78 4.55 27.01
CA GLU A 33 6.48 3.59 27.86
C GLU A 33 5.93 2.17 27.76
N LYS A 34 4.72 1.98 27.15
CA LYS A 34 4.05 0.67 27.08
C LYS A 34 4.30 -0.08 25.76
N PHE A 35 4.89 0.58 24.78
CA PHE A 35 5.19 -0.08 23.52
C PHE A 35 6.52 0.39 22.93
N GLN A 36 7.12 -0.47 22.12
CA GLN A 36 8.31 -0.18 21.35
C GLN A 36 8.07 -0.53 19.89
N VAL A 37 8.49 0.34 18.98
CA VAL A 37 8.46 0.07 17.53
C VAL A 37 9.79 -0.56 17.13
N ILE A 38 9.71 -1.73 16.50
CA ILE A 38 10.87 -2.49 16.02
C ILE A 38 10.83 -2.56 14.50
N THR A 39 11.76 -1.87 13.87
CA THR A 39 11.94 -1.86 12.42
C THR A 39 12.87 -2.99 12.01
N SER A 40 12.34 -4.11 11.52
CA SER A 40 13.14 -5.31 11.24
C SER A 40 12.96 -5.90 9.86
N SER A 41 11.88 -5.58 9.16
CA SER A 41 11.47 -6.22 7.87
C SER A 41 11.40 -7.76 7.93
N ASN A 42 11.34 -8.32 9.13
CA ASN A 42 11.26 -9.77 9.33
C ASN A 42 9.79 -10.21 9.37
N THR A 43 9.31 -10.80 8.30
CA THR A 43 7.94 -11.32 8.19
C THR A 43 7.75 -12.67 8.86
N ASP A 44 8.83 -13.40 9.18
CA ASP A 44 8.75 -14.72 9.83
C ASP A 44 8.31 -14.63 11.31
N ILE A 45 8.35 -13.43 11.90
CA ILE A 45 7.82 -13.16 13.24
C ILE A 45 6.30 -13.25 13.25
N SER A 46 5.64 -12.88 12.14
CA SER A 46 4.20 -12.89 12.00
C SER A 46 3.66 -14.26 11.65
N LYS A 47 2.57 -14.69 12.28
CA LYS A 47 1.86 -15.92 11.90
C LYS A 47 1.25 -15.87 10.51
N SER A 48 0.87 -14.67 10.07
CA SER A 48 0.31 -14.42 8.73
C SER A 48 1.38 -14.20 7.66
N GLY A 49 2.67 -14.07 8.06
CA GLY A 49 3.76 -13.70 7.16
C GLY A 49 3.70 -12.25 6.69
N LYS A 50 2.94 -11.38 7.39
CA LYS A 50 2.75 -9.96 7.05
C LYS A 50 3.10 -9.07 8.25
N LEU A 51 3.52 -7.85 7.96
CA LEU A 51 3.67 -6.77 8.93
C LEU A 51 2.55 -5.75 8.69
N PRO A 52 2.14 -4.99 9.70
CA PRO A 52 2.66 -4.92 11.07
C PRO A 52 2.24 -6.13 11.93
N THR A 53 3.05 -6.46 12.93
CA THR A 53 2.73 -7.47 13.94
C THR A 53 2.94 -6.89 15.33
N LEU A 54 1.91 -6.92 16.16
CA LEU A 54 2.00 -6.57 17.57
C LEU A 54 2.25 -7.83 18.39
N ARG A 55 3.37 -7.89 19.10
CA ARG A 55 3.74 -8.99 20.00
C ARG A 55 3.63 -8.55 21.44
N LEU A 56 3.01 -9.40 22.24
CA LEU A 56 2.86 -9.21 23.68
C LEU A 56 3.88 -10.04 24.47
N GLU A 57 4.08 -9.70 25.72
CA GLU A 57 4.98 -10.41 26.64
C GLU A 57 4.59 -11.87 26.86
N ASN A 58 3.29 -12.18 26.78
CA ASN A 58 2.75 -13.55 26.88
C ASN A 58 2.86 -14.37 25.58
N ASN A 59 3.60 -13.88 24.56
CA ASN A 59 3.73 -14.44 23.22
C ASN A 59 2.43 -14.45 22.37
N GLU A 60 1.39 -13.76 22.77
CA GLU A 60 0.25 -13.50 21.89
C GLU A 60 0.66 -12.52 20.78
N GLN A 61 0.07 -12.70 19.62
CA GLN A 61 0.38 -11.90 18.42
C GLN A 61 -0.91 -11.49 17.70
N TYR A 62 -0.91 -10.26 17.22
CA TYR A 62 -1.96 -9.67 16.39
C TYR A 62 -1.33 -9.11 15.12
N ASP A 63 -1.82 -9.54 13.95
CA ASP A 63 -1.23 -9.24 12.65
C ASP A 63 -2.13 -8.33 11.82
N GLY A 64 -1.53 -7.26 11.26
CA GLY A 64 -2.22 -6.28 10.45
C GLY A 64 -2.97 -5.23 11.27
N PHE A 65 -3.28 -4.11 10.62
CA PHE A 65 -3.87 -2.93 11.28
C PHE A 65 -5.18 -3.26 12.01
N LEU A 66 -6.10 -3.97 11.36
CA LEU A 66 -7.44 -4.24 11.91
C LEU A 66 -7.43 -5.09 13.19
N ASP A 67 -6.62 -6.16 13.22
CA ASP A 67 -6.58 -7.03 14.39
C ASP A 67 -5.86 -6.36 15.56
N ILE A 68 -4.85 -5.54 15.27
CA ILE A 68 -4.13 -4.75 16.28
C ILE A 68 -5.05 -3.71 16.91
N ILE A 69 -5.79 -2.91 16.13
CA ILE A 69 -6.70 -1.90 16.70
C ILE A 69 -7.86 -2.53 17.46
N ARG A 70 -8.35 -3.69 17.02
CA ARG A 70 -9.38 -4.44 17.76
C ARG A 70 -8.87 -4.82 19.15
N TYR A 71 -7.69 -5.45 19.21
CA TYR A 71 -7.05 -5.80 20.49
C TYR A 71 -6.85 -4.56 21.37
N LEU A 72 -6.30 -3.48 20.82
CA LEU A 72 -6.06 -2.24 21.57
C LEU A 72 -7.37 -1.62 22.11
N SER A 73 -8.44 -1.64 21.33
CA SER A 73 -9.76 -1.18 21.76
C SER A 73 -10.29 -2.01 22.94
N GLU A 74 -10.12 -3.32 22.93
CA GLU A 74 -10.48 -4.22 24.05
C GLU A 74 -9.65 -3.93 25.32
N GLN A 75 -8.42 -3.44 25.15
CA GLN A 75 -7.57 -3.00 26.28
C GLN A 75 -7.86 -1.56 26.74
N GLY A 76 -8.88 -0.90 26.17
CA GLY A 76 -9.28 0.47 26.52
C GLY A 76 -8.56 1.56 25.72
N TYR A 77 -7.68 1.19 24.79
CA TYR A 77 -7.03 2.10 23.85
C TYR A 77 -7.87 2.21 22.56
N ASP A 78 -9.00 2.89 22.62
CA ASP A 78 -9.97 3.03 21.52
C ASP A 78 -9.99 4.48 20.99
N LEU A 79 -9.46 4.68 19.78
CA LEU A 79 -9.50 5.98 19.10
C LEU A 79 -10.93 6.33 18.67
N ASP A 80 -11.75 5.31 18.40
CA ASP A 80 -13.12 5.45 17.90
C ASP A 80 -14.18 5.49 19.02
N LYS A 81 -13.76 5.68 20.28
CA LYS A 81 -14.65 5.65 21.44
C LYS A 81 -15.75 6.71 21.42
N SER A 82 -15.51 7.85 20.76
CA SER A 82 -16.47 8.96 20.63
C SER A 82 -17.61 8.68 19.63
N LEU A 83 -17.42 7.68 18.76
CA LEU A 83 -18.41 7.31 17.74
C LEU A 83 -19.59 6.56 18.37
N ASN A 84 -20.81 6.89 17.92
CA ASN A 84 -21.99 6.11 18.27
C ASN A 84 -21.98 4.72 17.57
N LYS A 85 -22.93 3.84 17.89
CA LYS A 85 -22.97 2.47 17.36
C LYS A 85 -23.06 2.41 15.84
N GLU A 86 -23.84 3.28 15.23
CA GLU A 86 -24.02 3.35 13.76
C GLU A 86 -22.74 3.85 13.09
N GLN A 87 -22.15 4.90 13.67
CA GLN A 87 -20.87 5.43 13.19
C GLN A 87 -19.72 4.41 13.34
N LYS A 88 -19.68 3.63 14.42
CA LYS A 88 -18.67 2.54 14.58
C LYS A 88 -18.84 1.47 13.51
N ALA A 89 -20.07 1.08 13.20
CA ALA A 89 -20.33 0.12 12.12
C ALA A 89 -19.89 0.68 10.75
N LEU A 90 -20.22 1.94 10.48
CA LEU A 90 -19.81 2.62 9.26
C LEU A 90 -18.29 2.80 9.18
N ASN A 91 -17.65 3.20 10.28
CA ASN A 91 -16.20 3.33 10.37
C ASN A 91 -15.51 1.99 10.06
N HIS A 92 -15.99 0.88 10.61
CA HIS A 92 -15.46 -0.44 10.30
C HIS A 92 -15.64 -0.82 8.82
N GLY A 93 -16.81 -0.52 8.25
CA GLY A 93 -17.04 -0.73 6.80
C GLY A 93 -16.10 0.11 5.93
N LEU A 94 -15.86 1.38 6.30
CA LEU A 94 -14.92 2.26 5.62
C LEU A 94 -13.47 1.79 5.75
N LEU A 95 -13.07 1.29 6.90
CA LEU A 95 -11.74 0.70 7.08
C LEU A 95 -11.48 -0.41 6.06
N LEU A 96 -12.40 -1.36 5.96
CA LEU A 96 -12.29 -2.47 4.98
C LEU A 96 -12.29 -1.96 3.54
N TYR A 97 -13.14 -0.98 3.23
CA TYR A 97 -13.21 -0.35 1.92
C TYR A 97 -11.89 0.33 1.55
N ILE A 98 -11.34 1.13 2.45
CA ILE A 98 -10.08 1.85 2.23
C ILE A 98 -8.94 0.85 2.04
N GLN A 99 -8.81 -0.15 2.92
CA GLN A 99 -7.78 -1.17 2.81
C GLN A 99 -7.87 -1.95 1.48
N ASP A 100 -9.07 -2.34 1.01
CA ASP A 100 -9.19 -3.07 -0.27
C ASP A 100 -8.93 -2.16 -1.47
N LYS A 101 -9.51 -0.97 -1.50
CA LYS A 101 -9.51 -0.12 -2.70
C LYS A 101 -8.26 0.75 -2.85
N PHE A 102 -7.82 1.39 -1.77
CA PHE A 102 -6.61 2.23 -1.81
C PHE A 102 -5.34 1.39 -1.87
N GLN A 103 -5.36 0.14 -1.36
CA GLN A 103 -4.24 -0.78 -1.53
C GLN A 103 -3.91 -1.01 -3.01
N ILE A 104 -4.91 -1.08 -3.89
CA ILE A 104 -4.67 -1.25 -5.33
C ILE A 104 -3.87 -0.07 -5.91
N ILE A 105 -4.18 1.17 -5.48
CA ILE A 105 -3.44 2.35 -5.92
C ILE A 105 -2.01 2.32 -5.37
N THR A 106 -1.85 1.96 -4.09
CA THR A 106 -0.53 1.83 -3.46
C THR A 106 0.30 0.74 -4.15
N ASP A 107 -0.30 -0.40 -4.45
CA ASP A 107 0.32 -1.50 -5.19
C ASP A 107 0.76 -1.04 -6.60
N TYR A 108 -0.11 -0.33 -7.32
CA TYR A 108 0.22 0.22 -8.63
C TYR A 108 1.40 1.19 -8.54
N THR A 109 1.31 2.13 -7.62
CA THR A 109 2.28 3.21 -7.46
C THR A 109 3.67 2.69 -7.06
N LEU A 110 3.73 1.74 -6.12
CA LEU A 110 4.99 1.19 -5.60
C LEU A 110 5.61 0.15 -6.55
N PHE A 111 4.80 -0.75 -7.10
CA PHE A 111 5.32 -1.98 -7.71
C PHE A 111 5.12 -2.03 -9.22
N LEU A 112 4.12 -1.36 -9.78
CA LEU A 112 3.78 -1.45 -11.18
C LEU A 112 4.17 -0.20 -11.99
N ASN A 113 4.14 0.98 -11.39
CA ASN A 113 4.73 2.16 -12.02
C ASN A 113 6.25 1.95 -12.14
N LYS A 114 6.74 1.85 -13.38
CA LYS A 114 8.14 1.51 -13.66
C LYS A 114 9.12 2.49 -13.01
N SER A 115 8.86 3.79 -13.13
CA SER A 115 9.74 4.82 -12.57
C SER A 115 9.87 4.68 -11.06
N ASN A 116 8.74 4.60 -10.35
CA ASN A 116 8.72 4.49 -8.90
C ASN A 116 9.32 3.17 -8.41
N TYR A 117 9.04 2.08 -9.13
CA TYR A 117 9.60 0.78 -8.78
C TYR A 117 11.12 0.75 -8.87
N GLU A 118 11.69 1.32 -9.94
CA GLU A 118 13.14 1.33 -10.16
C GLU A 118 13.87 2.33 -9.25
N SER A 119 13.33 3.54 -9.08
CA SER A 119 13.99 4.61 -8.32
C SER A 119 13.80 4.48 -6.80
N TYR A 120 12.59 4.13 -6.35
CA TYR A 120 12.22 4.14 -4.94
C TYR A 120 12.11 2.72 -4.36
N THR A 121 11.19 1.89 -4.85
CA THR A 121 10.84 0.62 -4.22
C THR A 121 12.02 -0.34 -4.16
N ARG A 122 12.72 -0.56 -5.28
CA ARG A 122 13.90 -1.43 -5.30
C ARG A 122 15.03 -0.94 -4.40
N SER A 123 15.19 0.38 -4.29
CA SER A 123 16.19 0.98 -3.41
C SER A 123 15.93 0.66 -1.94
N ILE A 124 14.66 0.75 -1.51
CA ILE A 124 14.26 0.41 -0.14
C ILE A 124 14.58 -1.06 0.15
N PHE A 125 14.12 -1.99 -0.66
CA PHE A 125 14.35 -3.42 -0.43
C PHE A 125 15.85 -3.78 -0.46
N LYS A 126 16.64 -3.15 -1.35
CA LYS A 126 18.09 -3.33 -1.39
C LYS A 126 18.76 -2.87 -0.10
N ASN A 127 18.29 -1.81 0.51
CA ASN A 127 18.88 -1.24 1.72
C ASN A 127 18.43 -1.96 3.00
N TYR A 128 17.25 -2.60 2.99
CA TYR A 128 16.63 -3.13 4.20
C TYR A 128 16.62 -4.65 4.29
N LEU A 129 16.86 -5.35 3.18
CA LEU A 129 16.89 -6.81 3.16
C LEU A 129 18.26 -7.36 2.77
N PRO A 130 18.70 -8.48 3.39
CA PRO A 130 19.92 -9.16 3.00
C PRO A 130 19.77 -9.88 1.66
N PHE A 131 20.90 -10.23 1.04
CA PHE A 131 20.94 -11.14 -0.11
C PHE A 131 20.49 -12.55 0.32
N PRO A 132 19.67 -13.27 -0.45
CA PRO A 132 19.03 -12.91 -1.74
C PRO A 132 17.66 -12.23 -1.61
N MET A 133 17.16 -12.01 -0.40
CA MET A 133 15.80 -11.51 -0.13
C MET A 133 15.55 -10.14 -0.75
N GLN A 134 16.58 -9.29 -0.83
CA GLN A 134 16.51 -7.97 -1.48
C GLN A 134 16.03 -8.02 -2.95
N TYR A 135 16.14 -9.18 -3.62
CA TYR A 135 15.68 -9.38 -4.99
C TYR A 135 14.35 -10.16 -5.05
N ASN A 136 14.23 -11.21 -4.24
CA ASN A 136 13.07 -12.10 -4.29
C ASN A 136 11.82 -11.44 -3.72
N THR A 137 11.96 -10.72 -2.60
CA THR A 137 10.83 -10.09 -1.91
C THR A 137 10.12 -9.04 -2.77
N PRO A 138 10.82 -8.06 -3.41
CA PRO A 138 10.14 -7.09 -4.27
C PRO A 138 9.50 -7.73 -5.51
N LEU A 139 10.06 -8.80 -6.07
CA LEU A 139 9.43 -9.54 -7.17
C LEU A 139 8.15 -10.26 -6.71
N HIS A 140 8.15 -10.82 -5.51
CA HIS A 140 6.97 -11.43 -4.91
C HIS A 140 5.85 -10.39 -4.71
N PHE A 141 6.16 -9.25 -4.10
CA PHE A 141 5.19 -8.16 -3.94
C PHE A 141 4.68 -7.61 -5.27
N ARG A 142 5.58 -7.47 -6.26
CA ARG A 142 5.17 -7.07 -7.61
C ARG A 142 4.18 -8.06 -8.24
N SER A 143 4.37 -9.36 -8.04
CA SER A 143 3.43 -10.39 -8.52
C SER A 143 2.06 -10.29 -7.84
N ILE A 144 2.03 -9.99 -6.53
CA ILE A 144 0.78 -9.75 -5.79
C ILE A 144 0.10 -8.48 -6.29
N ALA A 145 0.86 -7.38 -6.42
CA ALA A 145 0.37 -6.12 -6.93
C ALA A 145 -0.24 -6.25 -8.34
N LYS A 146 0.40 -7.02 -9.24
CA LYS A 146 -0.12 -7.31 -10.58
C LYS A 146 -1.50 -7.97 -10.49
N LYS A 147 -1.66 -9.01 -9.68
CA LYS A 147 -2.95 -9.69 -9.47
C LYS A 147 -4.02 -8.75 -8.88
N ASN A 148 -3.66 -7.91 -7.92
CA ASN A 148 -4.61 -6.96 -7.33
C ASN A 148 -5.07 -5.92 -8.34
N CYS A 149 -4.16 -5.38 -9.15
CA CYS A 149 -4.46 -4.38 -10.17
C CYS A 149 -5.26 -4.96 -11.35
N GLU A 150 -5.02 -6.22 -11.73
CA GLU A 150 -5.80 -6.94 -12.75
C GLU A 150 -7.29 -7.03 -12.39
N ARG A 151 -7.65 -7.09 -11.10
CA ARG A 151 -9.05 -7.10 -10.63
C ARG A 151 -9.86 -5.88 -11.08
N ILE A 152 -9.20 -4.76 -11.34
CA ILE A 152 -9.85 -3.51 -11.80
C ILE A 152 -9.47 -3.16 -13.25
N GLY A 153 -8.86 -4.12 -13.99
CA GLY A 153 -8.47 -3.92 -15.39
C GLY A 153 -7.22 -3.02 -15.58
N LEU A 154 -6.42 -2.84 -14.54
CA LEU A 154 -5.09 -2.26 -14.63
C LEU A 154 -4.09 -3.37 -14.98
N THR A 155 -3.81 -3.54 -16.25
CA THR A 155 -2.80 -4.48 -16.74
C THR A 155 -1.53 -3.73 -17.11
N ILE A 156 -0.38 -4.27 -16.71
CA ILE A 156 0.93 -3.81 -17.20
C ILE A 156 1.58 -4.99 -17.91
N GLU A 157 1.93 -4.75 -19.16
CA GLU A 157 2.70 -5.70 -19.95
C GLU A 157 4.19 -5.40 -19.74
N ASP A 158 4.95 -6.44 -19.45
CA ASP A 158 6.40 -6.34 -19.39
C ASP A 158 6.98 -6.28 -20.82
N LYS A 159 8.19 -5.69 -20.96
CA LYS A 159 8.87 -5.55 -22.26
C LYS A 159 8.98 -6.88 -22.99
N THR A 160 9.23 -7.96 -22.27
CA THR A 160 9.31 -9.35 -22.78
C THR A 160 7.98 -9.84 -23.37
N GLU A 161 6.83 -9.49 -22.80
CA GLU A 161 5.51 -9.87 -23.33
C GLU A 161 5.24 -9.16 -24.67
N ILE A 162 5.60 -7.87 -24.76
CA ILE A 162 5.47 -7.08 -25.99
C ILE A 162 6.44 -7.59 -27.07
N GLU A 163 7.68 -7.91 -26.71
CA GLU A 163 8.67 -8.48 -27.61
C GLU A 163 8.18 -9.84 -28.17
N GLN A 164 7.63 -10.71 -27.33
CA GLN A 164 7.08 -12.00 -27.77
C GLN A 164 5.86 -11.85 -28.70
N GLU A 165 4.98 -10.89 -28.42
CA GLU A 165 3.83 -10.59 -29.28
C GLU A 165 4.29 -10.11 -30.67
N MET A 166 5.33 -9.27 -30.72
CA MET A 166 5.86 -8.73 -31.96
C MET A 166 6.70 -9.74 -32.75
N LEU A 167 7.49 -10.58 -32.05
CA LEU A 167 8.32 -11.62 -32.68
C LEU A 167 7.49 -12.74 -33.35
N LYS A 168 6.25 -12.97 -32.90
CA LYS A 168 5.34 -13.91 -33.55
C LYS A 168 4.99 -13.54 -34.98
N ASN A 169 5.19 -12.27 -35.36
CA ASN A 169 4.76 -11.72 -36.64
C ASN A 169 5.89 -11.35 -37.62
N VAL A 170 7.18 -11.61 -37.30
CA VAL A 170 8.30 -11.13 -38.14
C VAL A 170 9.34 -12.23 -38.41
N PRO A 171 9.55 -12.60 -39.70
CA PRO A 171 10.68 -13.47 -40.08
C PRO A 171 11.98 -12.66 -40.18
N THR A 172 13.09 -13.32 -39.86
CA THR A 172 14.53 -12.95 -39.93
C THR A 172 14.87 -11.52 -40.41
N VAL A 173 15.36 -10.66 -39.50
CA VAL A 173 15.40 -9.21 -39.70
C VAL A 173 16.82 -8.69 -39.80
N SER A 174 17.08 -7.70 -40.69
CA SER A 174 18.34 -6.94 -40.78
C SER A 174 18.57 -6.03 -39.55
N LYS A 175 19.82 -5.66 -39.23
CA LYS A 175 20.15 -4.80 -38.06
C LYS A 175 19.37 -3.48 -38.03
N VAL A 176 19.07 -2.87 -39.18
CA VAL A 176 18.30 -1.61 -39.27
C VAL A 176 16.83 -1.85 -38.90
N GLN A 177 16.31 -3.00 -39.25
CA GLN A 177 14.94 -3.39 -38.89
C GLN A 177 14.83 -3.74 -37.40
N GLN A 178 15.91 -4.32 -36.78
CA GLN A 178 15.98 -4.54 -35.34
C GLN A 178 15.89 -3.24 -34.54
N LEU A 179 16.68 -2.21 -34.93
CA LEU A 179 16.62 -0.89 -34.29
C LEU A 179 15.23 -0.25 -34.42
N LYS A 180 14.61 -0.27 -35.61
CA LYS A 180 13.23 0.22 -35.78
C LYS A 180 12.25 -0.53 -34.91
N HIS A 181 12.44 -1.82 -34.77
CA HIS A 181 11.58 -2.67 -33.94
C HIS A 181 11.73 -2.33 -32.45
N GLU A 182 12.95 -2.09 -31.97
CA GLU A 182 13.21 -1.65 -30.58
C GLU A 182 12.52 -0.30 -30.29
N TYR A 183 12.62 0.69 -31.17
CA TYR A 183 11.91 1.96 -31.02
C TYR A 183 10.39 1.79 -30.99
N MET A 184 9.83 0.94 -31.86
CA MET A 184 8.39 0.65 -31.84
C MET A 184 7.93 -0.05 -30.58
N ILE A 185 8.77 -0.90 -29.97
CA ILE A 185 8.48 -1.55 -28.69
C ILE A 185 8.50 -0.50 -27.57
N GLU A 186 9.49 0.38 -27.55
CA GLU A 186 9.58 1.46 -26.55
C GLU A 186 8.38 2.41 -26.64
N ASP A 187 8.01 2.86 -27.85
CA ASP A 187 6.84 3.72 -28.06
C ASP A 187 5.54 3.04 -27.60
N LYS A 188 5.34 1.76 -27.93
CA LYS A 188 4.19 1.00 -27.46
C LYS A 188 4.18 0.87 -25.93
N LEU A 189 5.34 0.62 -25.33
CA LEU A 189 5.46 0.49 -23.87
C LEU A 189 5.12 1.82 -23.19
N VAL A 190 5.62 2.94 -23.69
CA VAL A 190 5.32 4.29 -23.19
C VAL A 190 3.82 4.57 -23.31
N LEU A 191 3.21 4.28 -24.46
CA LEU A 191 1.78 4.50 -24.66
C LEU A 191 0.93 3.64 -23.72
N LYS A 192 1.22 2.33 -23.58
CA LYS A 192 0.50 1.43 -22.68
C LYS A 192 0.64 1.85 -21.22
N ASN A 193 1.85 2.23 -20.79
CA ASN A 193 2.08 2.74 -19.43
C ASN A 193 1.32 4.04 -19.19
N SER A 194 1.26 4.94 -20.17
CA SER A 194 0.50 6.20 -20.07
C SER A 194 -1.01 5.92 -19.91
N VAL A 195 -1.56 4.98 -20.70
CA VAL A 195 -2.96 4.56 -20.58
C VAL A 195 -3.24 3.95 -19.20
N SER A 196 -2.34 3.09 -18.69
CA SER A 196 -2.49 2.50 -17.37
C SER A 196 -2.40 3.54 -16.26
N ASN A 197 -1.50 4.52 -16.37
CA ASN A 197 -1.41 5.64 -15.44
C ASN A 197 -2.72 6.45 -15.43
N MET A 198 -3.30 6.76 -16.60
CA MET A 198 -4.57 7.48 -16.68
C MET A 198 -5.74 6.68 -16.08
N LYS A 199 -5.80 5.38 -16.31
CA LYS A 199 -6.81 4.51 -15.68
C LYS A 199 -6.66 4.51 -14.15
N CYS A 200 -5.42 4.43 -13.65
CA CYS A 200 -5.13 4.48 -12.22
C CYS A 200 -5.57 5.82 -11.62
N LEU A 201 -5.26 6.94 -12.27
CA LEU A 201 -5.69 8.28 -11.83
C LEU A 201 -7.21 8.41 -11.81
N ASN A 202 -7.91 7.96 -12.83
CA ASN A 202 -9.37 7.98 -12.86
C ASN A 202 -9.97 7.11 -11.75
N TYR A 203 -9.39 5.94 -11.50
CA TYR A 203 -9.83 5.09 -10.39
C TYR A 203 -9.61 5.77 -9.04
N TYR A 204 -8.45 6.36 -8.84
CA TYR A 204 -8.11 7.13 -7.64
C TYR A 204 -9.06 8.32 -7.43
N GLN A 205 -9.33 9.10 -8.47
CA GLN A 205 -10.28 10.21 -8.40
C GLN A 205 -11.66 9.73 -7.93
N ASN A 206 -12.18 8.66 -8.52
CA ASN A 206 -13.48 8.09 -8.13
C ASN A 206 -13.49 7.64 -6.65
N LEU A 207 -12.38 7.08 -6.13
CA LEU A 207 -12.28 6.71 -4.72
C LEU A 207 -12.33 7.93 -3.80
N ILE A 208 -11.56 8.97 -4.11
CA ILE A 208 -11.55 10.22 -3.33
C ILE A 208 -12.92 10.89 -3.36
N GLU A 209 -13.56 11.00 -4.53
CA GLU A 209 -14.92 11.55 -4.66
C GLU A 209 -15.92 10.76 -3.83
N THR A 210 -15.79 9.44 -3.76
CA THR A 210 -16.65 8.59 -2.93
C THR A 210 -16.48 8.91 -1.44
N ILE A 211 -15.24 9.04 -0.96
CA ILE A 211 -14.98 9.42 0.45
C ILE A 211 -15.53 10.81 0.77
N ILE A 212 -15.29 11.80 -0.10
CA ILE A 212 -15.79 13.16 0.08
C ILE A 212 -17.34 13.19 0.10
N LYS A 213 -17.98 12.40 -0.77
CA LYS A 213 -19.44 12.27 -0.80
C LYS A 213 -19.97 11.68 0.50
N MET A 214 -19.37 10.62 1.01
CA MET A 214 -19.72 10.02 2.30
C MET A 214 -19.56 11.01 3.45
N GLN A 215 -18.47 11.78 3.48
CA GLN A 215 -18.23 12.80 4.50
C GLN A 215 -19.34 13.88 4.47
N LYS A 216 -19.77 14.31 3.29
CA LYS A 216 -20.88 15.26 3.12
C LYS A 216 -22.21 14.69 3.59
N GLU A 217 -22.51 13.43 3.27
CA GLU A 217 -23.74 12.74 3.71
C GLU A 217 -23.79 12.61 5.24
N LEU A 218 -22.63 12.54 5.91
CA LEU A 218 -22.52 12.58 7.36
C LEU A 218 -22.67 14.00 7.96
N GLY A 219 -22.85 15.03 7.13
CA GLY A 219 -22.94 16.43 7.58
C GLY A 219 -21.59 17.03 8.01
N ASN A 220 -20.47 16.44 7.59
CA ASN A 220 -19.11 16.83 7.98
C ASN A 220 -18.32 17.48 6.83
N ASP A 221 -18.99 18.06 5.84
CA ASP A 221 -18.38 18.66 4.63
C ASP A 221 -17.40 19.81 4.92
N THR A 222 -17.53 20.46 6.08
CA THR A 222 -16.62 21.53 6.54
C THR A 222 -15.51 21.02 7.48
N LYS A 223 -15.52 19.73 7.82
CA LYS A 223 -14.57 19.12 8.77
C LYS A 223 -13.39 18.47 8.04
N ILE A 224 -12.29 18.32 8.76
CA ILE A 224 -11.07 17.70 8.22
C ILE A 224 -11.21 16.18 8.18
N ASN A 225 -11.79 15.58 9.24
CA ASN A 225 -11.92 14.13 9.37
C ASN A 225 -13.29 13.65 8.91
N ILE A 226 -13.39 12.38 8.54
CA ILE A 226 -14.62 11.79 7.97
C ILE A 226 -15.78 11.87 8.94
N PHE A 227 -15.55 11.62 10.23
CA PHE A 227 -16.58 11.63 11.27
C PHE A 227 -16.66 12.93 12.10
N GLY A 228 -16.00 14.00 11.68
CA GLY A 228 -16.09 15.31 12.32
C GLY A 228 -14.75 15.89 12.77
N ASP A 229 -14.65 16.36 14.02
CA ASP A 229 -13.45 17.05 14.51
C ASP A 229 -12.38 16.10 15.07
N GLN A 230 -12.78 14.90 15.45
CA GLN A 230 -11.86 13.91 16.01
C GLN A 230 -11.37 12.95 14.92
N ILE A 231 -10.07 12.66 14.95
CA ILE A 231 -9.46 11.67 14.07
C ILE A 231 -9.93 10.28 14.48
N THR A 232 -10.22 9.44 13.49
CA THR A 232 -10.69 8.07 13.68
C THR A 232 -9.72 7.08 13.02
N SER A 233 -9.92 5.80 13.28
CA SER A 233 -9.07 4.75 12.69
C SER A 233 -9.12 4.73 11.17
N CYS A 234 -10.27 5.04 10.54
CA CYS A 234 -10.37 5.11 9.09
C CYS A 234 -9.64 6.33 8.50
N ASP A 235 -9.56 7.46 9.21
CA ASP A 235 -8.77 8.61 8.77
C ASP A 235 -7.28 8.26 8.75
N LEU A 236 -6.78 7.51 9.74
CA LEU A 236 -5.37 7.12 9.82
C LEU A 236 -4.97 6.19 8.68
N ILE A 237 -5.77 5.17 8.36
CA ILE A 237 -5.44 4.26 7.26
C ILE A 237 -5.54 4.96 5.90
N LEU A 238 -6.52 5.85 5.72
CA LEU A 238 -6.62 6.67 4.52
C LEU A 238 -5.38 7.57 4.38
N LEU A 239 -5.02 8.28 5.44
CA LEU A 239 -3.83 9.14 5.46
C LEU A 239 -2.56 8.35 5.17
N ALA A 240 -2.42 7.13 5.70
CA ALA A 240 -1.27 6.28 5.45
C ALA A 240 -1.13 5.92 3.97
N HIS A 241 -2.23 5.54 3.31
CA HIS A 241 -2.24 5.29 1.87
C HIS A 241 -1.87 6.55 1.07
N LEU A 242 -2.48 7.70 1.37
CA LEU A 242 -2.20 8.97 0.71
C LEU A 242 -0.73 9.38 0.88
N TYR A 243 -0.21 9.22 2.09
CA TYR A 243 1.18 9.55 2.40
C TYR A 243 2.17 8.72 1.57
N ILE A 244 1.97 7.39 1.51
CA ILE A 244 2.82 6.50 0.69
C ILE A 244 2.76 6.90 -0.79
N GLN A 245 1.56 7.17 -1.32
CA GLN A 245 1.34 7.48 -2.72
C GLN A 245 1.99 8.81 -3.15
N THR A 246 2.13 9.76 -2.23
CA THR A 246 2.70 11.09 -2.50
C THR A 246 4.19 11.22 -2.13
N HIS A 247 4.71 10.37 -1.25
CA HIS A 247 6.07 10.47 -0.72
C HIS A 247 7.17 9.96 -1.66
N GLN A 248 6.81 9.46 -2.84
CA GLN A 248 7.74 8.88 -3.82
C GLN A 248 8.27 9.88 -4.85
N SER A 249 7.83 11.12 -4.78
CA SER A 249 8.20 12.20 -5.70
C SER A 249 9.45 12.95 -5.26
#